data_c5a50013041b510d8c3a2c68ca463dd2
#
_entry.id   c5a50013041b510d8c3a2c68ca463dd2
#
_cell.length_a   1.000
_cell.length_b   1.000
_cell.length_c   1.000
_cell.angle_alpha   90.00
_cell.angle_beta   90.00
_cell.angle_gamma   90.00
#
_symmetry.space_group_name_H-M   'P 1'
#
loop_
_entity.id
_entity.type
_entity.pdbx_description
1 polymer ?
#
loop_
_entity_poly.entity_id
_entity_poly.type
_entity_poly.pdbx_seq_one_letter_code
_entity_poly.pdbx_strand_id
1 'polypeptide(L)'
;MSSHQQSNRPRWADHKTLRLCRQVLEALQIGLTGCADDVLQQVFIASVDPGADPSRLEVTVELPPDLSPADAIARLDGAKGLLRSLAAESISRKKVPDLVFRVVGPA
;
A
#
# COMPACT_ATOMS: atom_id res chain seq x y z
N MET A 1 -21.68 2.76 18.28
CA MET A 1 -21.20 2.52 18.13
C MET A 1 -20.37 2.33 17.68
N SER A 2 -20.16 2.24 17.50
CA SER A 2 -19.38 2.01 17.05
C SER A 2 -18.22 2.17 16.97
N SER A 3 -17.83 2.39 17.20
CA SER A 3 -16.53 2.63 17.44
C SER A 3 -15.51 1.72 16.91
N HIS A 4 -15.80 0.79 16.51
CA HIS A 4 -14.93 -0.18 16.19
C HIS A 4 -14.17 0.01 15.01
N GLN A 5 -14.46 0.88 14.28
CA GLN A 5 -13.90 1.01 13.08
C GLN A 5 -12.50 1.43 13.04
N GLN A 6 -11.96 1.91 14.04
CA GLN A 6 -10.62 2.38 13.98
C GLN A 6 -9.61 1.45 14.49
N SER A 7 -9.93 0.24 14.56
CA SER A 7 -9.13 -0.72 15.25
C SER A 7 -7.73 -0.91 14.72
N ASN A 8 -7.44 -0.64 13.45
CA ASN A 8 -6.12 -0.85 12.90
C ASN A 8 -5.15 0.30 13.13
N ARG A 9 -5.61 1.32 13.76
CA ARG A 9 -4.82 2.51 13.94
C ARG A 9 -3.95 2.39 15.20
N PRO A 10 -2.62 2.37 15.05
CA PRO A 10 -1.74 2.33 16.22
C PRO A 10 -1.75 3.66 16.96
N ARG A 11 -1.32 3.64 18.21
CA ARG A 11 -1.35 4.82 19.05
C ARG A 11 -0.47 5.95 18.54
N TRP A 12 0.64 5.62 17.87
CA TRP A 12 1.54 6.64 17.39
C TRP A 12 1.00 7.37 16.16
N ALA A 13 -0.01 6.81 15.51
CA ALA A 13 -0.51 7.38 14.25
C ALA A 13 -1.42 8.58 14.53
N ASP A 14 -1.07 9.71 13.96
CA ASP A 14 -1.87 10.93 14.07
C ASP A 14 -2.49 11.28 12.73
N HIS A 15 -3.11 12.46 12.67
CA HIS A 15 -3.78 12.89 11.43
C HIS A 15 -2.81 13.04 10.27
N LYS A 16 -1.60 13.47 10.54
CA LYS A 16 -0.61 13.62 9.48
C LYS A 16 -0.24 12.27 8.88
N THR A 17 -0.08 11.27 9.74
CA THR A 17 0.22 9.92 9.30
C THR A 17 -0.92 9.34 8.48
N LEU A 18 -2.16 9.55 8.91
CA LEU A 18 -3.31 9.03 8.18
C LEU A 18 -3.46 9.72 6.83
N ARG A 19 -3.17 11.02 6.76
CA ARG A 19 -3.17 11.73 5.49
C ARG A 19 -2.09 11.21 4.57
N LEU A 20 -0.92 10.93 5.12
CA LEU A 20 0.17 10.32 4.37
C LEU A 20 -0.24 8.99 3.77
N CYS A 21 -0.90 8.15 4.56
CA CYS A 21 -1.38 6.86 4.07
C CYS A 21 -2.31 7.01 2.88
N ARG A 22 -3.21 8.01 2.92
CA ARG A 22 -4.10 8.26 1.81
C ARG A 22 -3.35 8.72 0.57
N GLN A 23 -2.38 9.61 0.73
CA GLN A 23 -1.57 10.07 -0.39
C GLN A 23 -0.79 8.93 -1.03
N VAL A 24 -0.22 8.07 -0.20
CA VAL A 24 0.52 6.91 -0.68
C VAL A 24 -0.40 5.96 -1.43
N LEU A 25 -1.60 5.72 -0.89
CA LEU A 25 -2.56 4.84 -1.54
C LEU A 25 -2.86 5.33 -2.95
N GLU A 26 -3.15 6.61 -3.10
CA GLU A 26 -3.49 7.17 -4.41
C GLU A 26 -2.31 7.07 -5.38
N ALA A 27 -1.11 7.37 -4.89
CA ALA A 27 0.07 7.32 -5.73
C ALA A 27 0.36 5.90 -6.20
N LEU A 28 0.23 4.94 -5.30
CA LEU A 28 0.49 3.54 -5.64
C LEU A 28 -0.54 3.01 -6.62
N GLN A 29 -1.81 3.34 -6.42
CA GLN A 29 -2.86 2.86 -7.31
C GLN A 29 -2.66 3.42 -8.72
N ILE A 30 -2.34 4.70 -8.83
CA ILE A 30 -2.05 5.31 -10.11
C ILE A 30 -0.84 4.64 -10.76
N GLY A 31 0.21 4.42 -9.97
CA GLY A 31 1.42 3.78 -10.48
C GLY A 31 1.19 2.38 -10.98
N LEU A 32 0.41 1.58 -10.23
CA LEU A 32 0.13 0.21 -10.65
C LEU A 32 -0.73 0.19 -11.91
N THR A 33 -1.73 1.05 -11.98
CA THR A 33 -2.60 1.12 -13.15
C THR A 33 -1.82 1.52 -14.39
N GLY A 34 -0.83 2.39 -14.25
CA GLY A 34 -0.07 2.88 -15.38
C GLY A 34 1.21 2.12 -15.70
N CYS A 35 1.54 1.07 -14.94
CA CYS A 35 2.79 0.37 -15.19
C CYS A 35 2.65 -0.61 -16.36
N ALA A 36 3.81 -1.07 -16.87
CA ALA A 36 3.83 -1.95 -18.03
C ALA A 36 3.58 -3.41 -17.70
N ASP A 37 3.54 -3.76 -16.43
CA ASP A 37 3.38 -5.14 -15.99
C ASP A 37 1.90 -5.49 -15.92
N ASP A 38 1.47 -6.43 -16.77
CA ASP A 38 0.05 -6.82 -16.85
C ASP A 38 -0.47 -7.37 -15.53
N VAL A 39 0.36 -8.06 -14.78
CA VAL A 39 -0.03 -8.61 -13.49
C VAL A 39 -0.28 -7.47 -12.51
N LEU A 40 0.64 -6.52 -12.44
CA LEU A 40 0.52 -5.40 -11.50
C LEU A 40 -0.65 -4.49 -11.82
N GLN A 41 -1.02 -4.38 -13.10
CA GLN A 41 -2.18 -3.58 -13.48
C GLN A 41 -3.48 -4.13 -12.91
N GLN A 42 -3.50 -5.41 -12.55
CA GLN A 42 -4.70 -6.03 -12.00
C GLN A 42 -4.77 -5.97 -10.49
N VAL A 43 -3.72 -5.47 -9.85
CA VAL A 43 -3.67 -5.38 -8.39
C VAL A 43 -4.41 -4.13 -7.93
N PHE A 44 -5.31 -4.30 -6.97
CA PHE A 44 -6.07 -3.19 -6.41
C PHE A 44 -5.54 -2.88 -5.01
N ILE A 45 -5.23 -1.63 -4.74
CA ILE A 45 -4.79 -1.20 -3.42
C ILE A 45 -6.03 -0.98 -2.57
N ALA A 46 -6.27 -1.89 -1.64
CA ALA A 46 -7.44 -1.81 -0.78
C ALA A 46 -7.25 -0.77 0.32
N SER A 47 -6.06 -0.73 0.91
CA SER A 47 -5.79 0.23 1.97
C SER A 47 -4.30 0.40 2.18
N VAL A 48 -3.93 1.56 2.74
CA VAL A 48 -2.59 1.81 3.26
C VAL A 48 -2.77 2.25 4.69
N ASP A 49 -2.15 1.53 5.61
CA ASP A 49 -2.29 1.76 7.03
C ASP A 49 -0.94 1.93 7.70
N PRO A 50 -0.89 2.63 8.85
CA PRO A 50 0.34 2.73 9.60
C PRO A 50 0.79 1.34 10.04
N GLY A 51 2.09 1.08 9.94
CA GLY A 51 2.64 -0.18 10.37
C GLY A 51 2.92 -0.21 11.86
N ALA A 52 3.75 -1.14 12.28
CA ALA A 52 4.08 -1.31 13.68
C ALA A 52 4.81 -0.10 14.26
N ASP A 53 5.52 0.64 13.41
CA ASP A 53 6.23 1.84 13.81
C ASP A 53 6.23 2.84 12.67
N PRO A 54 6.68 4.09 12.90
CA PRO A 54 6.60 5.13 11.87
C PRO A 54 7.44 4.88 10.63
N SER A 55 8.34 3.91 10.67
CA SER A 55 9.20 3.63 9.52
C SER A 55 8.54 2.67 8.52
N ARG A 56 7.33 2.20 8.78
CA ARG A 56 6.64 1.22 7.93
C ARG A 56 5.19 1.59 7.68
N LEU A 57 4.76 1.32 6.45
CA LEU A 57 3.34 1.39 6.10
C LEU A 57 2.92 0.03 5.58
N GLU A 58 1.73 -0.41 5.98
CA GLU A 58 1.17 -1.68 5.50
C GLU A 58 0.24 -1.40 4.34
N VAL A 59 0.56 -2.01 3.20
CA VAL A 59 -0.23 -1.84 1.98
C VAL A 59 -0.98 -3.14 1.75
N THR A 60 -2.31 -3.07 1.87
CA THR A 60 -3.17 -4.23 1.63
C THR A 60 -3.64 -4.21 0.19
N VAL A 61 -3.41 -5.30 -0.53
CA VAL A 61 -3.79 -5.39 -1.93
C VAL A 61 -4.79 -6.52 -2.12
N GLU A 62 -5.71 -6.32 -3.06
CA GLU A 62 -6.67 -7.33 -3.46
C GLU A 62 -6.34 -7.81 -4.86
N LEU A 63 -6.49 -9.10 -5.07
CA LEU A 63 -6.16 -9.73 -6.35
C LEU A 63 -7.40 -10.31 -6.98
N PRO A 64 -7.46 -10.34 -8.34
CA PRO A 64 -8.51 -11.08 -9.00
C PRO A 64 -8.37 -12.58 -8.73
N PRO A 65 -9.47 -13.35 -8.88
CA PRO A 65 -9.45 -14.77 -8.51
C PRO A 65 -8.44 -15.62 -9.26
N ASP A 66 -8.09 -15.23 -10.46
CA ASP A 66 -7.19 -16.03 -11.28
C ASP A 66 -5.73 -15.67 -11.09
N LEU A 67 -5.41 -14.74 -10.21
CA LEU A 67 -4.04 -14.31 -9.98
C LEU A 67 -3.50 -14.95 -8.71
N SER A 68 -2.36 -15.61 -8.83
CA SER A 68 -1.72 -16.27 -7.70
C SER A 68 -1.17 -15.24 -6.71
N PRO A 69 -1.48 -15.36 -5.41
CA PRO A 69 -0.89 -14.47 -4.41
C PRO A 69 0.62 -14.49 -4.40
N ALA A 70 1.23 -15.66 -4.61
CA ALA A 70 2.68 -15.77 -4.62
C ALA A 70 3.28 -15.00 -5.79
N ASP A 71 2.67 -15.09 -6.96
CA ASP A 71 3.13 -14.34 -8.12
C ASP A 71 2.98 -12.85 -7.92
N ALA A 72 1.85 -12.43 -7.34
CA ALA A 72 1.60 -11.01 -7.10
C ALA A 72 2.62 -10.44 -6.13
N ILE A 73 2.90 -11.15 -5.04
CA ILE A 73 3.87 -10.69 -4.05
C ILE A 73 5.26 -10.59 -4.68
N ALA A 74 5.65 -11.58 -5.48
CA ALA A 74 6.95 -11.55 -6.13
C ALA A 74 7.07 -10.35 -7.05
N ARG A 75 6.00 -10.04 -7.80
CA ARG A 75 5.99 -8.88 -8.70
C ARG A 75 6.01 -7.56 -7.93
N LEU A 76 5.25 -7.49 -6.84
CA LEU A 76 5.24 -6.29 -6.00
C LEU A 76 6.62 -6.06 -5.38
N ASP A 77 7.26 -7.12 -4.90
CA ASP A 77 8.59 -7.00 -4.34
C ASP A 77 9.59 -6.54 -5.40
N GLY A 78 9.48 -7.05 -6.60
CA GLY A 78 10.35 -6.63 -7.70
C GLY A 78 10.14 -5.18 -8.09
N ALA A 79 8.94 -4.66 -7.90
CA ALA A 79 8.60 -3.28 -8.24
C ALA A 79 8.70 -2.34 -7.03
N LYS A 80 9.15 -2.84 -5.89
CA LYS A 80 9.10 -2.08 -4.65
C LYS A 80 9.84 -0.75 -4.74
N GLY A 81 11.00 -0.75 -5.38
CA GLY A 81 11.78 0.46 -5.56
C GLY A 81 11.02 1.51 -6.36
N LEU A 82 10.40 1.07 -7.45
CA LEU A 82 9.59 1.96 -8.26
C LEU A 82 8.40 2.51 -7.47
N LEU A 83 7.72 1.63 -6.74
CA LEU A 83 6.55 2.04 -5.96
C LEU A 83 6.94 3.03 -4.86
N ARG A 84 8.08 2.80 -4.21
CA ARG A 84 8.56 3.75 -3.21
C ARG A 84 8.89 5.10 -3.83
N SER A 85 9.46 5.10 -5.04
CA SER A 85 9.75 6.35 -5.74
C SER A 85 8.47 7.11 -6.07
N LEU A 86 7.44 6.40 -6.51
CA LEU A 86 6.15 7.02 -6.81
C LEU A 86 5.54 7.63 -5.55
N ALA A 87 5.62 6.90 -4.44
CA ALA A 87 5.13 7.43 -3.18
C ALA A 87 5.92 8.68 -2.76
N ALA A 88 7.23 8.66 -2.94
CA ALA A 88 8.07 9.78 -2.58
C ALA A 88 7.71 11.04 -3.36
N GLU A 89 7.37 10.88 -4.64
CA GLU A 89 7.00 12.02 -5.47
C GLU A 89 5.70 12.67 -5.04
N SER A 90 4.82 11.91 -4.40
CA SER A 90 3.51 12.42 -4.02
C SER A 90 3.49 13.01 -2.62
N ILE A 91 4.56 12.89 -1.86
CA ILE A 91 4.61 13.38 -0.50
C ILE A 91 5.84 14.26 -0.29
N SER A 92 5.70 15.21 0.63
CA SER A 92 6.79 16.15 0.93
C SER A 92 7.57 15.66 2.14
N ARG A 93 8.28 14.55 1.98
CA ARG A 93 9.07 13.98 3.06
C ARG A 93 10.44 13.60 2.55
N LYS A 94 11.43 13.79 3.41
CA LYS A 94 12.79 13.37 3.07
C LYS A 94 12.90 11.86 3.03
N LYS A 95 12.13 11.18 3.86
CA LYS A 95 12.24 9.75 4.02
C LYS A 95 10.90 9.11 3.80
N VAL A 96 10.83 8.20 2.85
CA VAL A 96 9.61 7.45 2.58
C VAL A 96 9.62 6.23 3.49
N PRO A 97 8.53 5.98 4.24
CA PRO A 97 8.46 4.76 5.03
C PRO A 97 8.57 3.53 4.14
N ASP A 98 9.02 2.45 4.72
CA ASP A 98 9.09 1.18 4.02
C ASP A 98 7.69 0.66 3.75
N LEU A 99 7.50 0.04 2.60
CA LEU A 99 6.19 -0.48 2.20
C LEU A 99 6.18 -1.99 2.42
N VAL A 100 5.23 -2.46 3.21
CA VAL A 100 5.04 -3.88 3.47
C VAL A 100 3.72 -4.29 2.83
N PHE A 101 3.79 -5.22 1.88
CA PHE A 101 2.60 -5.62 1.14
C PHE A 101 1.93 -6.83 1.77
N ARG A 102 0.61 -6.75 1.91
CA ARG A 102 -0.22 -7.86 2.37
C ARG A 102 -1.25 -8.16 1.30
N VAL A 103 -1.37 -9.43 0.96
CA VAL A 103 -2.31 -9.85 -0.06
C VAL A 103 -3.55 -10.40 0.59
N VAL A 104 -4.71 -9.87 0.18
CA VAL A 104 -5.99 -10.40 0.55
C VAL A 104 -6.52 -11.11 -0.68
N GLY A 105 -6.61 -12.42 -0.61
CA GLY A 105 -7.10 -13.20 -1.72
C GLY A 105 -8.61 -13.10 -1.83
N PRO A 106 -9.16 -13.59 -2.93
CA PRO A 106 -10.62 -13.69 -3.03
C PRO A 106 -11.11 -14.69 -2.00
N ALA A 107 -12.24 -14.38 -1.47
CA ALA A 107 -12.82 -15.23 -0.43
C ALA A 107 -13.13 -16.62 -0.98
#